data_288c617c0832eaa4e093b4cba53749a8
#
_entry.id   288c617c0832eaa4e093b4cba53749a8
#
_cell.length_a   1.000
_cell.length_b   1.000
_cell.length_c   1.000
_cell.angle_alpha   90.00
_cell.angle_beta   90.00
_cell.angle_gamma   90.00
#
_symmetry.space_group_name_H-M   'P 1'
#
loop_
_entity.id
_entity.type
_entity.pdbx_description
1 polymer ?
#
loop_
_entity_poly.entity_id
_entity_poly.type
_entity_poly.pdbx_seq_one_letter_code
_entity_poly.pdbx_strand_id
1 'polypeptide(L)'
;MALTTRRRAVATLTAALAGTVAAPAYAGAASRTGGGHAPRPLRHAHAHNDYLHPRPLFDALAHGFTSVEADIFLVDGELLVAHEATELDPSRTLASLYLDPLFARVRANRGSVYRGHHRPVQLLIDLKTDGAAAYTELHRQLTRYRPMLTTYAHGSVRPGAITPVISGDRAARVPMEAQRVRYAFYDGRLDDLGTAAPASFVPLISTNWTQSFTWQGLGPFPAAERAELRRIADTTHAHGQRLRFWATPDTPGPARDAVWSELLAAGVDHLNTDDLPGLERFLRTARS
;
A
#
# COMPACT_ATOMS: atom_id res chain seq x y z
N MET A 1 -33.83 -43.43 -72.47
CA MET A 1 -33.02 -44.04 -71.43
C MET A 1 -32.71 -42.92 -70.40
N ALA A 2 -33.38 -42.92 -69.25
CA ALA A 2 -33.19 -41.95 -68.19
C ALA A 2 -32.85 -42.70 -66.92
N LEU A 3 -31.70 -42.43 -66.34
CA LEU A 3 -31.22 -43.03 -65.13
C LEU A 3 -31.60 -42.12 -63.97
N THR A 4 -32.43 -42.60 -63.08
CA THR A 4 -32.93 -42.01 -61.84
C THR A 4 -31.87 -42.23 -60.75
N THR A 5 -31.25 -41.21 -60.22
CA THR A 5 -30.37 -41.24 -59.04
C THR A 5 -31.15 -40.86 -57.81
N ARG A 6 -31.31 -41.78 -56.87
CA ARG A 6 -31.91 -41.58 -55.54
C ARG A 6 -30.92 -40.80 -54.64
N ARG A 7 -31.29 -39.62 -54.20
CA ARG A 7 -30.58 -38.92 -53.09
C ARG A 7 -31.09 -39.44 -51.74
N ARG A 8 -30.18 -40.00 -50.97
CA ARG A 8 -30.41 -40.31 -49.53
C ARG A 8 -30.20 -39.04 -48.72
N ALA A 9 -31.21 -38.61 -47.98
CA ALA A 9 -31.12 -37.57 -46.99
C ALA A 9 -30.49 -38.15 -45.72
N VAL A 10 -29.38 -37.59 -45.27
CA VAL A 10 -28.80 -37.88 -43.97
C VAL A 10 -29.24 -36.74 -43.04
N ALA A 11 -30.06 -37.09 -42.07
CA ALA A 11 -30.43 -36.18 -40.98
C ALA A 11 -29.33 -36.18 -39.93
N THR A 12 -28.61 -35.07 -39.80
CA THR A 12 -27.66 -34.83 -38.70
C THR A 12 -28.41 -34.23 -37.52
N LEU A 13 -28.55 -35.00 -36.44
CA LEU A 13 -28.97 -34.47 -35.15
C LEU A 13 -27.78 -33.71 -34.53
N THR A 14 -27.90 -32.41 -34.39
CA THR A 14 -27.02 -31.60 -33.58
C THR A 14 -27.56 -31.55 -32.15
N ALA A 15 -26.94 -32.29 -31.24
CA ALA A 15 -27.18 -32.16 -29.80
C ALA A 15 -26.45 -30.92 -29.30
N ALA A 16 -27.20 -29.89 -28.90
CA ALA A 16 -26.67 -28.73 -28.21
C ALA A 16 -26.37 -29.12 -26.74
N LEU A 17 -25.12 -29.31 -26.41
CA LEU A 17 -24.66 -29.35 -25.01
C LEU A 17 -24.60 -27.92 -24.47
N ALA A 18 -25.59 -27.55 -23.66
CA ALA A 18 -25.53 -26.35 -22.84
C ALA A 18 -24.50 -26.59 -21.69
N GLY A 19 -23.24 -26.21 -21.92
CA GLY A 19 -22.23 -26.16 -20.87
C GLY A 19 -22.50 -24.99 -19.95
N THR A 20 -23.02 -25.26 -18.76
CA THR A 20 -23.01 -24.28 -17.66
C THR A 20 -21.58 -24.07 -17.21
N VAL A 21 -20.98 -22.94 -17.60
CA VAL A 21 -19.71 -22.48 -17.04
C VAL A 21 -19.99 -22.04 -15.61
N ALA A 22 -19.71 -22.92 -14.65
CA ALA A 22 -19.68 -22.54 -13.24
C ALA A 22 -18.42 -21.67 -13.04
N ALA A 23 -18.64 -20.38 -12.80
CA ALA A 23 -17.58 -19.52 -12.29
C ALA A 23 -17.05 -20.09 -10.96
N PRO A 24 -15.72 -20.17 -10.75
CA PRO A 24 -15.21 -20.57 -9.46
C PRO A 24 -15.65 -19.54 -8.42
N ALA A 25 -16.57 -19.92 -7.55
CA ALA A 25 -16.83 -19.19 -6.33
C ALA A 25 -15.55 -19.28 -5.51
N TYR A 26 -14.80 -18.17 -5.41
CA TYR A 26 -13.81 -18.00 -4.37
C TYR A 26 -14.55 -17.97 -3.03
N ALA A 27 -14.88 -19.14 -2.53
CA ALA A 27 -15.23 -19.34 -1.15
C ALA A 27 -13.96 -19.06 -0.34
N GLY A 28 -13.81 -17.81 0.09
CA GLY A 28 -12.81 -17.45 1.08
C GLY A 28 -13.04 -18.36 2.28
N ALA A 29 -12.21 -19.39 2.41
CA ALA A 29 -12.13 -20.18 3.61
C ALA A 29 -11.71 -19.25 4.74
N ALA A 30 -12.70 -18.67 5.42
CA ALA A 30 -12.51 -18.09 6.74
C ALA A 30 -12.06 -19.23 7.63
N SER A 31 -10.76 -19.44 7.75
CA SER A 31 -10.19 -20.29 8.78
C SER A 31 -10.66 -19.77 10.11
N ARG A 32 -11.67 -20.42 10.67
CA ARG A 32 -12.08 -20.28 12.07
C ARG A 32 -10.99 -20.92 12.92
N THR A 33 -9.86 -20.26 13.04
CA THR A 33 -8.91 -20.57 14.10
C THR A 33 -9.30 -19.73 15.31
N GLY A 34 -9.65 -20.41 16.39
CA GLY A 34 -9.78 -20.03 17.79
C GLY A 34 -10.11 -18.56 18.10
N GLY A 35 -10.93 -18.28 19.07
CA GLY A 35 -11.40 -16.96 19.52
C GLY A 35 -10.34 -15.87 19.68
N GLY A 36 -9.68 -15.52 18.59
CA GLY A 36 -8.69 -14.45 18.51
C GLY A 36 -9.38 -13.10 18.47
N HIS A 37 -9.03 -12.23 19.40
CA HIS A 37 -9.42 -10.84 19.38
C HIS A 37 -9.06 -10.25 18.00
N ALA A 38 -9.96 -9.41 17.44
CA ALA A 38 -9.66 -8.68 16.21
C ALA A 38 -8.30 -7.95 16.36
N PRO A 39 -7.44 -7.97 15.32
CA PRO A 39 -6.11 -7.38 15.43
C PRO A 39 -6.22 -5.90 15.82
N ARG A 40 -5.50 -5.51 16.89
CA ARG A 40 -5.45 -4.12 17.35
C ARG A 40 -4.51 -3.35 16.43
N PRO A 41 -4.96 -2.23 15.82
CA PRO A 41 -4.14 -1.45 14.93
C PRO A 41 -2.86 -0.93 15.60
N LEU A 42 -1.74 -1.05 14.89
CA LEU A 42 -0.42 -0.58 15.29
C LEU A 42 -0.08 0.68 14.51
N ARG A 43 -0.20 1.83 15.16
CA ARG A 43 -0.10 3.15 14.54
C ARG A 43 1.20 3.37 13.77
N HIS A 44 2.33 2.82 14.25
CA HIS A 44 3.65 3.05 13.68
C HIS A 44 4.11 1.94 12.71
N ALA A 45 3.27 0.93 12.46
CA ALA A 45 3.68 -0.21 11.65
C ALA A 45 3.45 0.05 10.16
N HIS A 46 4.52 -0.06 9.36
CA HIS A 46 4.53 0.01 7.91
C HIS A 46 5.11 -1.28 7.32
N ALA A 47 4.28 -2.00 6.56
CA ALA A 47 4.69 -3.19 5.82
C ALA A 47 5.37 -2.75 4.53
N HIS A 48 6.69 -2.84 4.49
CA HIS A 48 7.53 -2.63 3.32
C HIS A 48 7.43 -3.88 2.44
N ASN A 49 7.48 -3.72 1.13
CA ASN A 49 7.38 -4.83 0.18
C ASN A 49 6.22 -5.81 0.48
N ASP A 50 5.07 -5.30 0.95
CA ASP A 50 3.95 -6.13 1.40
C ASP A 50 3.52 -7.18 0.37
N TYR A 51 3.68 -6.88 -0.92
CA TYR A 51 3.35 -7.77 -2.05
C TYR A 51 4.22 -9.05 -2.13
N LEU A 52 5.33 -9.13 -1.39
CA LEU A 52 6.18 -10.31 -1.28
C LEU A 52 5.67 -11.33 -0.25
N HIS A 53 4.76 -10.93 0.63
CA HIS A 53 4.16 -11.87 1.59
C HIS A 53 3.24 -12.89 0.90
N PRO A 54 3.04 -14.09 1.50
CA PRO A 54 2.17 -15.13 0.94
C PRO A 54 0.74 -14.65 0.68
N ARG A 55 0.22 -13.73 1.48
CA ARG A 55 -1.10 -13.12 1.32
C ARG A 55 -0.98 -11.60 1.42
N PRO A 56 -0.53 -10.92 0.34
CA PRO A 56 -0.39 -9.48 0.32
C PRO A 56 -1.60 -8.76 0.92
N LEU A 57 -1.39 -7.66 1.61
CA LEU A 57 -2.37 -6.92 2.38
C LEU A 57 -2.91 -7.71 3.60
N PHE A 58 -3.35 -8.95 3.41
CA PHE A 58 -4.04 -9.70 4.48
C PHE A 58 -3.10 -10.07 5.62
N ASP A 59 -1.84 -10.40 5.33
CA ASP A 59 -0.86 -10.70 6.36
C ASP A 59 -0.52 -9.44 7.17
N ALA A 60 -0.28 -8.30 6.53
CA ALA A 60 -0.07 -7.02 7.22
C ALA A 60 -1.28 -6.62 8.09
N LEU A 61 -2.50 -6.75 7.55
CA LEU A 61 -3.70 -6.43 8.31
C LEU A 61 -3.95 -7.40 9.47
N ALA A 62 -3.55 -8.67 9.35
CA ALA A 62 -3.65 -9.65 10.45
C ALA A 62 -2.71 -9.29 11.61
N HIS A 63 -1.55 -8.69 11.32
CA HIS A 63 -0.59 -8.17 12.30
C HIS A 63 -0.93 -6.75 12.81
N GLY A 64 -2.02 -6.13 12.32
CA GLY A 64 -2.47 -4.83 12.79
C GLY A 64 -1.79 -3.63 12.13
N PHE A 65 -1.10 -3.81 11.02
CA PHE A 65 -0.40 -2.74 10.32
C PHE A 65 -1.36 -1.69 9.76
N THR A 66 -0.99 -0.42 9.89
CA THR A 66 -1.79 0.73 9.44
C THR A 66 -1.20 1.45 8.25
N SER A 67 -0.11 0.95 7.71
CA SER A 67 0.51 1.37 6.46
C SER A 67 1.04 0.15 5.72
N VAL A 68 0.78 0.04 4.43
CA VAL A 68 1.26 -1.04 3.56
C VAL A 68 1.79 -0.46 2.26
N GLU A 69 2.80 -1.10 1.68
CA GLU A 69 3.45 -0.68 0.44
C GLU A 69 3.14 -1.64 -0.71
N ALA A 70 2.86 -1.08 -1.89
CA ALA A 70 2.68 -1.80 -3.13
C ALA A 70 3.50 -1.12 -4.23
N ASP A 71 4.45 -1.85 -4.82
CA ASP A 71 5.22 -1.41 -5.98
C ASP A 71 4.46 -1.74 -7.25
N ILE A 72 4.35 -0.77 -8.16
CA ILE A 72 3.56 -0.96 -9.37
C ILE A 72 4.29 -0.55 -10.65
N PHE A 73 4.00 -1.28 -11.70
CA PHE A 73 4.39 -1.01 -13.07
C PHE A 73 3.14 -0.74 -13.91
N LEU A 74 3.19 0.28 -14.75
CA LEU A 74 2.19 0.47 -15.81
C LEU A 74 2.59 -0.36 -17.02
N VAL A 75 1.79 -1.36 -17.37
CA VAL A 75 2.01 -2.24 -18.53
C VAL A 75 0.69 -2.37 -19.28
N ASP A 76 0.65 -1.95 -20.54
CA ASP A 76 -0.53 -2.07 -21.42
C ASP A 76 -1.85 -1.56 -20.81
N GLY A 77 -1.77 -0.51 -19.99
CA GLY A 77 -2.93 0.10 -19.31
C GLY A 77 -3.34 -0.59 -18.00
N GLU A 78 -2.62 -1.61 -17.56
CA GLU A 78 -2.81 -2.28 -16.28
C GLU A 78 -1.72 -1.88 -15.27
N LEU A 79 -2.08 -1.80 -13.99
CA LEU A 79 -1.15 -1.53 -12.90
C LEU A 79 -0.76 -2.85 -12.23
N LEU A 80 0.34 -3.44 -12.70
CA LEU A 80 0.85 -4.72 -12.22
C LEU A 80 1.75 -4.53 -10.99
N VAL A 81 1.65 -5.45 -10.04
CA VAL A 81 2.39 -5.40 -8.77
C VAL A 81 3.59 -6.34 -8.81
N ALA A 82 4.79 -5.78 -8.71
CA ALA A 82 6.06 -6.52 -8.64
C ALA A 82 7.17 -5.60 -8.09
N HIS A 83 8.29 -6.18 -7.61
CA HIS A 83 9.48 -5.42 -7.27
C HIS A 83 10.31 -5.09 -8.50
N GLU A 84 10.48 -6.09 -9.38
CA GLU A 84 11.25 -5.98 -10.62
C GLU A 84 10.39 -6.29 -11.84
N ALA A 85 10.75 -5.71 -12.98
CA ALA A 85 10.02 -5.93 -14.24
C ALA A 85 9.99 -7.40 -14.70
N THR A 86 10.98 -8.19 -14.27
CA THR A 86 11.06 -9.63 -14.55
C THR A 86 10.10 -10.49 -13.74
N GLU A 87 9.46 -9.93 -12.72
CA GLU A 87 8.52 -10.62 -11.82
C GLU A 87 7.06 -10.31 -12.14
N LEU A 88 6.82 -9.57 -13.21
CA LEU A 88 5.47 -9.14 -13.60
C LEU A 88 4.58 -10.34 -13.92
N ASP A 89 3.41 -10.39 -13.26
CA ASP A 89 2.36 -11.37 -13.48
C ASP A 89 1.04 -10.61 -13.75
N PRO A 90 0.41 -10.81 -14.93
CA PRO A 90 -0.85 -10.14 -15.27
C PRO A 90 -2.01 -10.39 -14.30
N SER A 91 -1.96 -11.46 -13.50
CA SER A 91 -2.95 -11.74 -12.46
C SER A 91 -2.77 -10.91 -11.18
N ARG A 92 -1.58 -10.33 -10.98
CA ARG A 92 -1.19 -9.58 -9.79
C ARG A 92 -1.32 -8.07 -10.04
N THR A 93 -2.53 -7.56 -10.06
CA THR A 93 -2.79 -6.12 -10.26
C THR A 93 -2.97 -5.40 -8.93
N LEU A 94 -2.76 -4.08 -8.92
CA LEU A 94 -3.08 -3.24 -7.76
C LEU A 94 -4.55 -3.40 -7.34
N ALA A 95 -5.44 -3.53 -8.32
CA ALA A 95 -6.86 -3.76 -8.05
C ALA A 95 -7.09 -5.09 -7.32
N SER A 96 -6.57 -6.20 -7.86
CA SER A 96 -6.82 -7.55 -7.33
C SER A 96 -6.19 -7.78 -5.96
N LEU A 97 -4.97 -7.25 -5.72
CA LEU A 97 -4.24 -7.48 -4.48
C LEU A 97 -4.59 -6.49 -3.36
N TYR A 98 -4.96 -5.24 -3.70
CA TYR A 98 -5.14 -4.18 -2.70
C TYR A 98 -6.50 -3.49 -2.77
N LEU A 99 -6.90 -2.91 -3.92
CA LEU A 99 -8.06 -2.02 -3.96
C LEU A 99 -9.38 -2.75 -3.75
N ASP A 100 -9.59 -3.86 -4.42
CA ASP A 100 -10.81 -4.68 -4.28
C ASP A 100 -10.93 -5.29 -2.87
N PRO A 101 -9.89 -5.93 -2.30
CA PRO A 101 -9.95 -6.44 -0.93
C PRO A 101 -10.18 -5.35 0.11
N LEU A 102 -9.52 -4.19 -0.02
CA LEU A 102 -9.73 -3.05 0.89
C LEU A 102 -11.15 -2.53 0.78
N PHE A 103 -11.67 -2.39 -0.43
CA PHE A 103 -13.03 -1.89 -0.64
C PHE A 103 -14.08 -2.85 -0.04
N ALA A 104 -13.94 -4.15 -0.27
CA ALA A 104 -14.80 -5.15 0.34
C ALA A 104 -14.74 -5.11 1.88
N ARG A 105 -13.52 -4.99 2.44
CA ARG A 105 -13.29 -4.93 3.88
C ARG A 105 -13.88 -3.66 4.51
N VAL A 106 -13.67 -2.49 3.89
CA VAL A 106 -14.23 -1.22 4.37
C VAL A 106 -15.75 -1.25 4.39
N ARG A 107 -16.38 -1.84 3.36
CA ARG A 107 -17.84 -2.04 3.32
C ARG A 107 -18.31 -2.97 4.44
N ALA A 108 -17.66 -4.12 4.63
CA ALA A 108 -18.00 -5.09 5.67
C ALA A 108 -17.83 -4.52 7.09
N ASN A 109 -16.87 -3.62 7.29
CA ASN A 109 -16.59 -2.97 8.56
C ASN A 109 -17.27 -1.59 8.73
N ARG A 110 -18.24 -1.25 7.87
CA ARG A 110 -19.03 -0.01 7.97
C ARG A 110 -18.17 1.25 7.90
N GLY A 111 -17.24 1.31 6.95
CA GLY A 111 -16.46 2.51 6.65
C GLY A 111 -15.05 2.54 7.27
N SER A 112 -14.52 1.43 7.76
CA SER A 112 -13.17 1.35 8.31
C SER A 112 -12.45 0.07 7.90
N VAL A 113 -11.10 0.09 7.88
CA VAL A 113 -10.30 -1.13 7.63
C VAL A 113 -10.34 -2.07 8.83
N TYR A 114 -10.20 -1.52 10.02
CA TYR A 114 -10.30 -2.25 11.29
C TYR A 114 -11.59 -1.88 11.99
N ARG A 115 -12.38 -2.86 12.37
CA ARG A 115 -13.67 -2.63 13.02
C ARG A 115 -13.52 -1.76 14.27
N GLY A 116 -14.25 -0.64 14.33
CA GLY A 116 -14.20 0.30 15.45
C GLY A 116 -12.97 1.22 15.46
N HIS A 117 -12.11 1.18 14.42
CA HIS A 117 -10.97 2.07 14.27
C HIS A 117 -11.14 2.93 13.01
N HIS A 118 -11.44 4.21 13.21
CA HIS A 118 -11.81 5.14 12.13
C HIS A 118 -10.64 5.96 11.57
N ARG A 119 -9.40 5.67 12.00
CA ARG A 119 -8.24 6.31 11.38
C ARG A 119 -7.93 5.66 10.03
N PRO A 120 -7.57 6.44 9.02
CA PRO A 120 -7.19 5.90 7.71
C PRO A 120 -6.01 4.94 7.80
N VAL A 121 -6.05 3.89 6.98
CA VAL A 121 -4.86 3.09 6.66
C VAL A 121 -4.19 3.70 5.45
N GLN A 122 -2.87 3.84 5.48
CA GLN A 122 -2.08 4.31 4.36
C GLN A 122 -1.82 3.16 3.38
N LEU A 123 -2.06 3.40 2.10
CA LEU A 123 -1.56 2.59 1.01
C LEU A 123 -0.46 3.38 0.30
N LEU A 124 0.80 3.05 0.57
CA LEU A 124 1.94 3.62 -0.13
C LEU A 124 2.08 2.91 -1.47
N ILE A 125 2.01 3.66 -2.56
CA ILE A 125 2.07 3.12 -3.93
C ILE A 125 3.35 3.65 -4.57
N ASP A 126 4.32 2.76 -4.76
CA ASP A 126 5.61 3.09 -5.35
C ASP A 126 5.56 2.86 -6.88
N LEU A 127 5.72 3.92 -7.65
CA LEU A 127 5.67 3.88 -9.12
C LEU A 127 7.05 3.50 -9.66
N LYS A 128 7.17 2.33 -10.27
CA LYS A 128 8.42 1.80 -10.84
C LYS A 128 8.63 2.18 -12.31
N THR A 129 7.58 2.63 -12.99
CA THR A 129 7.65 3.10 -14.39
C THR A 129 7.22 4.56 -14.47
N ASP A 130 7.26 5.16 -15.69
CA ASP A 130 6.86 6.55 -16.01
C ASP A 130 5.77 7.07 -15.06
N GLY A 131 6.20 7.86 -14.08
CA GLY A 131 5.35 8.30 -12.99
C GLY A 131 4.15 9.12 -13.43
N ALA A 132 4.28 9.90 -14.51
CA ALA A 132 3.18 10.72 -15.00
C ALA A 132 2.10 9.87 -15.67
N ALA A 133 2.49 8.90 -16.50
CA ALA A 133 1.56 7.98 -17.15
C ALA A 133 0.94 7.01 -16.14
N ALA A 134 1.77 6.41 -15.26
CA ALA A 134 1.32 5.48 -14.22
C ALA A 134 0.35 6.17 -13.25
N TYR A 135 0.63 7.40 -12.84
CA TYR A 135 -0.29 8.14 -11.97
C TYR A 135 -1.61 8.49 -12.68
N THR A 136 -1.57 8.82 -13.97
CA THR A 136 -2.79 9.11 -14.73
C THR A 136 -3.73 7.91 -14.76
N GLU A 137 -3.20 6.72 -15.02
CA GLU A 137 -3.97 5.49 -14.99
C GLU A 137 -4.43 5.14 -13.56
N LEU A 138 -3.53 5.30 -12.58
CA LEU A 138 -3.87 5.09 -11.17
C LEU A 138 -5.04 5.97 -10.72
N HIS A 139 -5.02 7.26 -11.07
CA HIS A 139 -6.12 8.17 -10.73
C HIS A 139 -7.45 7.72 -11.36
N ARG A 140 -7.42 7.25 -12.61
CA ARG A 140 -8.60 6.68 -13.28
C ARG A 140 -9.16 5.48 -12.53
N GLN A 141 -8.30 4.56 -12.08
CA GLN A 141 -8.70 3.40 -11.28
C GLN A 141 -9.23 3.81 -9.91
N LEU A 142 -8.54 4.70 -9.18
CA LEU A 142 -8.94 5.17 -7.85
C LEU A 142 -10.33 5.82 -7.84
N THR A 143 -10.76 6.42 -8.94
CA THR A 143 -12.12 7.01 -9.06
C THR A 143 -13.22 6.01 -8.74
N ARG A 144 -13.04 4.72 -9.05
CA ARG A 144 -14.00 3.63 -8.76
C ARG A 144 -14.08 3.32 -7.27
N TYR A 145 -13.02 3.60 -6.53
CA TYR A 145 -12.88 3.33 -5.09
C TYR A 145 -13.06 4.56 -4.20
N ARG A 146 -13.43 5.71 -4.80
CA ARG A 146 -13.62 6.99 -4.07
C ARG A 146 -14.41 6.91 -2.76
N PRO A 147 -15.43 6.01 -2.59
CA PRO A 147 -16.18 5.95 -1.34
C PRO A 147 -15.35 5.53 -0.13
N MET A 148 -14.19 4.86 -0.33
CA MET A 148 -13.29 4.50 0.76
C MET A 148 -12.07 5.42 0.91
N LEU A 149 -11.83 6.32 -0.07
CA LEU A 149 -10.57 7.06 -0.16
C LEU A 149 -10.61 8.41 0.53
N THR A 150 -9.52 8.78 1.17
CA THR A 150 -9.24 10.17 1.53
C THR A 150 -9.21 11.00 0.25
N THR A 151 -9.93 12.11 0.26
CA THR A 151 -10.14 12.93 -0.93
C THR A 151 -9.72 14.38 -0.65
N TYR A 152 -8.93 14.96 -1.55
CA TYR A 152 -8.75 16.41 -1.62
C TYR A 152 -9.70 16.97 -2.68
N ALA A 153 -10.48 17.97 -2.30
CA ALA A 153 -11.35 18.70 -3.21
C ALA A 153 -11.63 20.10 -2.64
N HIS A 154 -11.71 21.09 -3.52
CA HIS A 154 -12.09 22.47 -3.16
C HIS A 154 -11.24 23.05 -2.00
N GLY A 155 -9.93 22.80 -2.01
CA GLY A 155 -8.98 23.32 -1.01
C GLY A 155 -8.97 22.58 0.33
N SER A 156 -9.73 21.49 0.49
CA SER A 156 -9.83 20.74 1.74
C SER A 156 -9.63 19.24 1.58
N VAL A 157 -9.13 18.60 2.64
CA VAL A 157 -8.98 17.13 2.73
C VAL A 157 -10.14 16.57 3.55
N ARG A 158 -10.84 15.61 2.96
CA ARG A 158 -11.84 14.79 3.65
C ARG A 158 -11.27 13.38 3.87
N PRO A 159 -11.02 12.98 5.12
CA PRO A 159 -10.51 11.65 5.42
C PRO A 159 -11.47 10.54 4.97
N GLY A 160 -10.92 9.50 4.36
CA GLY A 160 -11.57 8.22 4.10
C GLY A 160 -10.97 7.09 4.94
N ALA A 161 -11.35 5.87 4.66
CA ALA A 161 -10.77 4.69 5.34
C ALA A 161 -9.34 4.38 4.85
N ILE A 162 -9.01 4.78 3.62
CA ILE A 162 -7.72 4.58 2.97
C ILE A 162 -7.17 5.92 2.50
N THR A 163 -5.88 6.15 2.75
CA THR A 163 -5.13 7.27 2.19
C THR A 163 -4.05 6.73 1.25
N PRO A 164 -4.26 6.75 -0.07
CA PRO A 164 -3.20 6.45 -1.02
C PRO A 164 -2.14 7.54 -0.99
N VAL A 165 -0.86 7.14 -0.93
CA VAL A 165 0.30 8.04 -0.97
C VAL A 165 1.24 7.53 -2.06
N ILE A 166 1.63 8.42 -2.97
CA ILE A 166 2.40 8.09 -4.18
C ILE A 166 3.88 8.34 -3.95
N SER A 167 4.66 7.30 -4.09
CA SER A 167 6.12 7.28 -4.05
C SER A 167 6.70 6.83 -5.40
N GLY A 168 8.01 6.55 -5.44
CA GLY A 168 8.72 6.09 -6.63
C GLY A 168 9.03 7.21 -7.61
N ASP A 169 8.65 7.05 -8.87
CA ASP A 169 8.99 8.01 -9.92
C ASP A 169 8.38 9.39 -9.66
N ARG A 170 9.25 10.39 -9.55
CA ARG A 170 8.91 11.77 -9.17
C ARG A 170 8.11 12.54 -10.24
N ALA A 171 8.08 12.05 -11.49
CA ALA A 171 7.29 12.66 -12.56
C ALA A 171 5.79 12.65 -12.30
N ALA A 172 5.31 11.78 -11.37
CA ALA A 172 3.93 11.77 -10.89
C ALA A 172 3.50 13.11 -10.25
N ARG A 173 4.44 13.89 -9.70
CA ARG A 173 4.13 15.14 -9.01
C ARG A 173 3.37 16.13 -9.89
N VAL A 174 3.80 16.32 -11.13
CA VAL A 174 3.25 17.32 -12.06
C VAL A 174 1.75 17.09 -12.32
N PRO A 175 1.30 15.91 -12.79
CA PRO A 175 -0.13 15.66 -12.95
C PRO A 175 -0.91 15.70 -11.63
N MET A 176 -0.31 15.33 -10.49
CA MET A 176 -0.96 15.40 -9.19
C MET A 176 -1.24 16.83 -8.75
N GLU A 177 -0.28 17.76 -8.91
CA GLU A 177 -0.43 19.17 -8.55
C GLU A 177 -1.48 19.88 -9.41
N ALA A 178 -1.63 19.48 -10.66
CA ALA A 178 -2.60 20.05 -11.59
C ALA A 178 -4.06 19.68 -11.25
N GLN A 179 -4.30 18.70 -10.38
CA GLN A 179 -5.65 18.20 -10.10
C GLN A 179 -6.37 19.04 -9.03
N ARG A 180 -7.61 19.44 -9.32
CA ARG A 180 -8.51 20.09 -8.37
C ARG A 180 -9.21 19.10 -7.42
N VAL A 181 -9.38 17.86 -7.88
CA VAL A 181 -9.90 16.73 -7.10
C VAL A 181 -8.93 15.56 -7.25
N ARG A 182 -8.43 15.04 -6.15
CA ARG A 182 -7.56 13.87 -6.17
C ARG A 182 -7.84 12.93 -5.02
N TYR A 183 -7.54 11.66 -5.24
CA TYR A 183 -7.74 10.56 -4.32
C TYR A 183 -6.41 9.98 -3.81
N ALA A 184 -5.30 10.62 -4.14
CA ALA A 184 -3.98 10.24 -3.71
C ALA A 184 -3.16 11.47 -3.32
N PHE A 185 -2.11 11.27 -2.53
CA PHE A 185 -1.26 12.29 -1.95
C PHE A 185 0.19 11.96 -2.29
N TYR A 186 1.08 12.92 -2.17
CA TYR A 186 2.46 12.76 -2.61
C TYR A 186 3.39 12.44 -1.44
N ASP A 187 4.30 11.48 -1.64
CA ASP A 187 5.38 11.16 -0.72
C ASP A 187 6.57 12.10 -0.99
N GLY A 188 6.77 13.09 -0.12
CA GLY A 188 7.89 14.02 -0.18
C GLY A 188 9.22 13.37 0.18
N ARG A 189 10.28 14.13 -0.02
CA ARG A 189 11.67 13.81 0.38
C ARG A 189 12.19 14.90 1.31
N LEU A 190 13.41 14.76 1.82
CA LEU A 190 14.03 15.78 2.69
C LEU A 190 14.11 17.15 2.00
N ASP A 191 14.21 17.20 0.67
CA ASP A 191 14.19 18.46 -0.09
C ASP A 191 12.83 19.16 -0.05
N ASP A 192 11.75 18.43 0.25
CA ASP A 192 10.42 19.00 0.47
C ASP A 192 10.22 19.47 1.93
N LEU A 193 11.12 19.09 2.84
CA LEU A 193 11.01 19.39 4.27
C LEU A 193 11.16 20.91 4.52
N GLY A 194 10.20 21.48 5.22
CA GLY A 194 10.20 22.90 5.53
C GLY A 194 9.84 23.82 4.34
N THR A 195 9.48 23.24 3.19
CA THR A 195 8.99 24.02 2.04
C THR A 195 7.53 24.43 2.21
N ALA A 196 7.02 25.24 1.27
CA ALA A 196 5.60 25.65 1.26
C ALA A 196 4.63 24.54 0.83
N ALA A 197 5.10 23.32 0.55
CA ALA A 197 4.25 22.20 0.15
C ALA A 197 3.33 21.78 1.32
N PRO A 198 1.99 21.97 1.21
CA PRO A 198 1.10 21.73 2.33
C PRO A 198 0.92 20.22 2.59
N ALA A 199 0.64 19.85 3.85
CA ALA A 199 0.31 18.47 4.21
C ALA A 199 -0.93 17.94 3.47
N SER A 200 -1.77 18.81 2.95
CA SER A 200 -2.89 18.44 2.07
C SER A 200 -2.45 17.94 0.68
N PHE A 201 -1.17 18.10 0.33
CA PHE A 201 -0.55 17.54 -0.87
C PHE A 201 0.57 16.55 -0.51
N VAL A 202 1.46 16.91 0.40
CA VAL A 202 2.60 16.12 0.89
C VAL A 202 2.37 15.74 2.35
N PRO A 203 1.54 14.72 2.66
CA PRO A 203 1.27 14.31 4.04
C PRO A 203 2.38 13.45 4.64
N LEU A 204 3.32 12.98 3.85
CA LEU A 204 4.41 12.10 4.24
C LEU A 204 5.73 12.65 3.69
N ILE A 205 6.75 12.63 4.53
CA ILE A 205 8.16 12.80 4.12
C ILE A 205 8.84 11.46 4.37
N SER A 206 9.43 10.88 3.32
CA SER A 206 10.21 9.66 3.47
C SER A 206 11.59 9.76 2.82
N THR A 207 12.57 9.11 3.44
CA THR A 207 13.97 9.13 2.98
C THR A 207 14.69 7.84 3.32
N ASN A 208 15.82 7.62 2.63
CA ASN A 208 16.71 6.51 2.90
C ASN A 208 17.50 6.78 4.18
N TRP A 209 17.44 5.85 5.15
CA TRP A 209 18.17 5.93 6.40
C TRP A 209 19.68 6.07 6.17
N THR A 210 20.24 5.25 5.28
CA THR A 210 21.68 5.19 5.02
C THR A 210 22.25 6.42 4.30
N GLN A 211 21.38 7.24 3.69
CA GLN A 211 21.76 8.52 3.10
C GLN A 211 21.82 9.66 4.14
N SER A 212 21.10 9.49 5.25
CA SER A 212 20.99 10.51 6.30
C SER A 212 21.84 10.18 7.52
N PHE A 213 22.04 8.89 7.82
CA PHE A 213 22.68 8.42 9.05
C PHE A 213 23.68 7.29 8.78
N THR A 214 24.80 7.33 9.48
CA THR A 214 25.83 6.26 9.43
C THR A 214 25.57 5.15 10.42
N TRP A 215 24.85 5.46 11.52
CA TRP A 215 24.56 4.49 12.57
C TRP A 215 23.55 3.44 12.11
N GLN A 216 23.90 2.16 12.35
CA GLN A 216 23.13 1.00 11.96
C GLN A 216 22.66 0.16 13.17
N GLY A 217 22.50 0.81 14.33
CA GLY A 217 21.98 0.14 15.53
C GLY A 217 23.04 -0.53 16.41
N LEU A 218 24.32 -0.44 16.07
CA LEU A 218 25.43 -0.99 16.86
C LEU A 218 26.17 0.12 17.62
N GLY A 219 26.45 -0.14 18.90
CA GLY A 219 27.06 0.86 19.78
C GLY A 219 26.15 2.06 20.05
N PRO A 220 26.68 3.12 20.67
CA PRO A 220 25.90 4.31 20.98
C PRO A 220 25.55 5.09 19.70
N PHE A 221 24.30 5.54 19.61
CA PHE A 221 23.87 6.44 18.52
C PHE A 221 24.63 7.78 18.65
N PRO A 222 25.37 8.24 17.62
CA PRO A 222 26.10 9.49 17.68
C PRO A 222 25.20 10.67 18.04
N ALA A 223 25.62 11.51 18.99
CA ALA A 223 24.79 12.59 19.51
C ALA A 223 24.34 13.58 18.40
N ALA A 224 25.21 13.87 17.44
CA ALA A 224 24.89 14.73 16.30
C ALA A 224 23.82 14.13 15.39
N GLU A 225 23.91 12.83 15.07
CA GLU A 225 22.91 12.13 14.26
C GLU A 225 21.55 12.03 14.99
N ARG A 226 21.57 11.78 16.30
CA ARG A 226 20.34 11.79 17.12
C ARG A 226 19.68 13.16 17.15
N ALA A 227 20.47 14.24 17.24
CA ALA A 227 19.95 15.61 17.17
C ALA A 227 19.34 15.90 15.80
N GLU A 228 19.98 15.45 14.72
CA GLU A 228 19.47 15.62 13.36
C GLU A 228 18.17 14.83 13.13
N LEU A 229 18.08 13.58 13.61
CA LEU A 229 16.84 12.78 13.55
C LEU A 229 15.67 13.52 14.21
N ARG A 230 15.90 14.08 15.40
CA ARG A 230 14.87 14.89 16.10
C ARG A 230 14.51 16.15 15.31
N ARG A 231 15.50 16.87 14.80
CA ARG A 231 15.25 18.06 13.97
C ARG A 231 14.37 17.75 12.75
N ILE A 232 14.65 16.64 12.05
CA ILE A 232 13.83 16.19 10.91
C ILE A 232 12.41 15.89 11.37
N ALA A 233 12.25 15.13 12.45
CA ALA A 233 10.93 14.77 12.97
C ALA A 233 10.12 16.00 13.42
N ASP A 234 10.73 16.90 14.20
CA ASP A 234 10.08 18.12 14.68
C ASP A 234 9.67 19.04 13.52
N THR A 235 10.53 19.20 12.50
CA THR A 235 10.23 20.00 11.32
C THR A 235 9.08 19.37 10.53
N THR A 236 9.09 18.06 10.33
CA THR A 236 8.01 17.32 9.64
C THR A 236 6.68 17.53 10.35
N HIS A 237 6.65 17.37 11.67
CA HIS A 237 5.43 17.51 12.46
C HIS A 237 4.94 18.98 12.54
N ALA A 238 5.85 19.95 12.58
CA ALA A 238 5.47 21.38 12.53
C ALA A 238 4.73 21.75 11.24
N HIS A 239 4.95 21.02 10.14
CA HIS A 239 4.24 21.19 8.88
C HIS A 239 3.00 20.27 8.76
N GLY A 240 2.63 19.52 9.82
CA GLY A 240 1.49 18.61 9.82
C GLY A 240 1.70 17.35 8.96
N GLN A 241 2.95 17.04 8.65
CA GLN A 241 3.35 15.89 7.85
C GLN A 241 3.75 14.72 8.74
N ARG A 242 3.87 13.52 8.19
CA ARG A 242 4.37 12.31 8.84
C ARG A 242 5.76 11.97 8.30
N LEU A 243 6.53 11.19 9.07
CA LEU A 243 7.90 10.83 8.76
C LEU A 243 8.06 9.31 8.64
N ARG A 244 8.79 8.87 7.63
CA ARG A 244 9.22 7.48 7.41
C ARG A 244 10.68 7.44 6.98
N PHE A 245 11.44 6.48 7.52
CA PHE A 245 12.75 6.09 6.98
C PHE A 245 12.65 4.68 6.41
N TRP A 246 13.12 4.48 5.19
CA TRP A 246 13.33 3.17 4.57
C TRP A 246 14.83 2.81 4.57
N ALA A 247 15.21 1.59 4.18
CA ALA A 247 16.57 1.06 4.29
C ALA A 247 17.16 1.12 5.71
N THR A 248 16.31 1.03 6.72
CA THR A 248 16.74 0.78 8.10
C THR A 248 17.17 -0.68 8.25
N PRO A 249 18.07 -1.03 9.21
CA PRO A 249 18.37 -2.42 9.53
C PRO A 249 17.08 -3.22 9.78
N ASP A 250 16.86 -4.32 9.05
CA ASP A 250 15.65 -5.15 9.20
C ASP A 250 15.94 -6.63 9.54
N THR A 251 17.20 -7.01 9.60
CA THR A 251 17.58 -8.33 10.12
C THR A 251 17.25 -8.43 11.61
N PRO A 252 16.48 -9.44 12.05
CA PRO A 252 16.12 -9.62 13.45
C PRO A 252 17.32 -9.60 14.38
N GLY A 253 17.28 -8.78 15.44
CA GLY A 253 18.35 -8.68 16.40
C GLY A 253 18.46 -7.32 17.10
N PRO A 254 19.41 -7.18 18.05
CA PRO A 254 19.56 -5.98 18.87
C PRO A 254 19.77 -4.70 18.07
N ALA A 255 20.47 -4.76 16.93
CA ALA A 255 20.74 -3.61 16.08
C ALA A 255 19.45 -3.02 15.49
N ARG A 256 18.58 -3.86 14.93
CA ARG A 256 17.28 -3.46 14.43
C ARG A 256 16.40 -2.86 15.53
N ASP A 257 16.32 -3.56 16.65
CA ASP A 257 15.48 -3.13 17.78
C ASP A 257 15.97 -1.80 18.37
N ALA A 258 17.29 -1.55 18.37
CA ALA A 258 17.87 -0.27 18.75
C ALA A 258 17.46 0.86 17.78
N VAL A 259 17.51 0.62 16.47
CA VAL A 259 17.06 1.60 15.48
C VAL A 259 15.57 1.89 15.64
N TRP A 260 14.71 0.87 15.76
CA TRP A 260 13.29 1.08 16.00
C TRP A 260 13.00 1.87 17.28
N SER A 261 13.79 1.63 18.34
CA SER A 261 13.66 2.38 19.61
C SER A 261 13.99 3.85 19.43
N GLU A 262 15.08 4.19 18.74
CA GLU A 262 15.46 5.58 18.48
C GLU A 262 14.47 6.29 17.53
N LEU A 263 13.95 5.57 16.52
CA LEU A 263 12.92 6.11 15.63
C LEU A 263 11.65 6.45 16.42
N LEU A 264 11.17 5.55 17.29
CA LEU A 264 10.01 5.83 18.16
C LEU A 264 10.26 6.98 19.11
N ALA A 265 11.45 7.02 19.75
CA ALA A 265 11.83 8.07 20.69
C ALA A 265 11.92 9.45 20.01
N ALA A 266 12.27 9.49 18.73
CA ALA A 266 12.27 10.71 17.92
C ALA A 266 10.89 11.09 17.36
N GLY A 267 9.87 10.23 17.52
CA GLY A 267 8.52 10.48 17.03
C GLY A 267 8.28 10.10 15.57
N VAL A 268 9.13 9.27 14.97
CA VAL A 268 8.93 8.79 13.58
C VAL A 268 7.60 8.05 13.48
N ASP A 269 6.79 8.38 12.47
CA ASP A 269 5.42 7.89 12.34
C ASP A 269 5.32 6.48 11.79
N HIS A 270 6.23 6.09 10.89
CA HIS A 270 6.21 4.78 10.25
C HIS A 270 7.55 4.07 10.39
N LEU A 271 7.57 2.96 11.13
CA LEU A 271 8.67 2.02 11.18
C LEU A 271 8.54 1.02 10.04
N ASN A 272 9.59 0.95 9.22
CA ASN A 272 9.66 0.18 7.99
C ASN A 272 10.18 -1.24 8.27
N THR A 273 9.52 -2.30 7.78
CA THR A 273 9.98 -3.67 7.92
C THR A 273 9.34 -4.62 6.92
N ASP A 274 10.08 -5.69 6.58
CA ASP A 274 9.57 -6.90 5.92
C ASP A 274 9.21 -8.00 6.96
N ASP A 275 9.61 -7.86 8.25
CA ASP A 275 9.29 -8.79 9.34
C ASP A 275 8.04 -8.35 10.12
N LEU A 276 6.86 -8.63 9.57
CA LEU A 276 5.59 -8.23 10.19
C LEU A 276 5.43 -8.75 11.64
N PRO A 277 5.69 -10.03 11.96
CA PRO A 277 5.61 -10.52 13.33
C PRO A 277 6.62 -9.86 14.28
N GLY A 278 7.83 -9.55 13.78
CA GLY A 278 8.88 -8.90 14.55
C GLY A 278 8.47 -7.51 15.01
N LEU A 279 8.00 -6.68 14.08
CA LEU A 279 7.56 -5.32 14.40
C LEU A 279 6.29 -5.33 15.27
N GLU A 280 5.36 -6.25 15.03
CA GLU A 280 4.20 -6.40 15.90
C GLU A 280 4.62 -6.65 17.35
N ARG A 281 5.49 -7.64 17.60
CA ARG A 281 6.00 -7.93 18.95
C ARG A 281 6.67 -6.71 19.58
N PHE A 282 7.57 -6.06 18.83
CA PHE A 282 8.29 -4.88 19.29
C PHE A 282 7.33 -3.75 19.71
N LEU A 283 6.38 -3.38 18.85
CA LEU A 283 5.44 -2.29 19.13
C LEU A 283 4.44 -2.60 20.26
N ARG A 284 4.14 -3.88 20.50
CA ARG A 284 3.27 -4.26 21.63
C ARG A 284 4.00 -4.18 22.96
N THR A 285 5.29 -4.53 23.01
CA THR A 285 6.12 -4.41 24.20
C THR A 285 6.52 -2.97 24.52
N ALA A 286 6.77 -2.13 23.52
CA ALA A 286 7.12 -0.72 23.72
C ALA A 286 5.95 0.13 24.28
N ARG A 287 4.71 -0.38 24.28
CA ARG A 287 3.51 0.29 24.82
C ARG A 287 3.14 -0.13 26.23
N SER A 288 3.80 -1.14 26.77
CA SER A 288 3.63 -1.61 28.15
C SER A 288 4.60 -0.91 29.10
#